data_d29ad5aa83351c32172af602b0637011
#
_entry.id   d29ad5aa83351c32172af602b0637011
#
_cell.length_a   1.000
_cell.length_b   1.000
_cell.length_c   1.000
_cell.angle_alpha   90.00
_cell.angle_beta   90.00
_cell.angle_gamma   90.00
#
_symmetry.space_group_name_H-M   'P 1'
#
loop_
_entity.id
_entity.type
_entity.pdbx_description
1 polymer ?
#
loop_
_entity_poly.entity_id
_entity_poly.type
_entity_poly.pdbx_seq_one_letter_code
_entity_poly.pdbx_strand_id
1 'polypeptide(L)'
;MHLREAKVHELDAIYTIGFDAWSDGLAYEKYLSACRSSKKYQAGTWYVLIENEQILSSLIVYQDLFGLKDGCFGIGSLATPESFRGKGYASDLINLVKADLFANQNCTAIFLHSDIGHQFYSRLGFITIEGANCMYAPSDSFSFDGSIPSYF
;
A
#
# COMPACT_ATOMS: atom_id res chain seq x y z
N MET A 1 -18.73 3.85 -3.35
CA MET A 1 -17.43 3.16 -3.38
C MET A 1 -17.16 2.46 -2.07
N HIS A 2 -16.44 1.36 -2.11
CA HIS A 2 -16.14 0.58 -0.92
C HIS A 2 -14.77 -0.09 -1.01
N LEU A 3 -14.23 -0.43 0.17
CA LEU A 3 -12.98 -1.16 0.32
C LEU A 3 -13.24 -2.65 0.41
N ARG A 4 -12.43 -3.46 -0.26
CA ARG A 4 -12.38 -4.92 -0.04
C ARG A 4 -11.02 -5.48 -0.43
N GLU A 5 -10.76 -6.72 -0.01
CA GLU A 5 -9.61 -7.45 -0.54
C GLU A 5 -9.83 -7.77 -2.01
N ALA A 6 -8.73 -7.79 -2.75
CA ALA A 6 -8.77 -8.15 -4.17
C ALA A 6 -9.09 -9.64 -4.34
N LYS A 7 -9.80 -9.95 -5.41
CA LYS A 7 -10.05 -11.33 -5.84
C LYS A 7 -8.88 -11.83 -6.68
N VAL A 8 -8.62 -13.13 -6.66
CA VAL A 8 -7.49 -13.72 -7.38
C VAL A 8 -7.49 -13.34 -8.86
N HIS A 9 -8.66 -13.35 -9.50
CA HIS A 9 -8.76 -13.01 -10.92
C HIS A 9 -8.54 -11.52 -11.22
N GLU A 10 -8.46 -10.67 -10.21
CA GLU A 10 -8.20 -9.24 -10.36
C GLU A 10 -6.71 -8.88 -10.30
N LEU A 11 -5.85 -9.82 -9.87
CA LEU A 11 -4.43 -9.51 -9.62
C LEU A 11 -3.71 -8.99 -10.86
N ASP A 12 -3.94 -9.58 -12.03
CA ASP A 12 -3.32 -9.11 -13.26
C ASP A 12 -3.72 -7.66 -13.59
N ALA A 13 -4.98 -7.31 -13.39
CA ALA A 13 -5.44 -5.94 -13.57
C ALA A 13 -4.76 -4.99 -12.59
N ILE A 14 -4.59 -5.41 -11.33
CA ILE A 14 -3.88 -4.63 -10.31
C ILE A 14 -2.42 -4.43 -10.71
N TYR A 15 -1.72 -5.48 -11.13
CA TYR A 15 -0.33 -5.36 -11.59
C TYR A 15 -0.21 -4.40 -12.76
N THR A 16 -1.16 -4.45 -13.68
CA THR A 16 -1.19 -3.58 -14.87
C THR A 16 -1.33 -2.10 -14.51
N ILE A 17 -2.03 -1.76 -13.43
CA ILE A 17 -2.15 -0.37 -12.97
C ILE A 17 -0.77 0.24 -12.71
N GLY A 18 0.16 -0.52 -12.16
CA GLY A 18 1.51 -0.06 -11.85
C GLY A 18 2.51 -0.13 -13.00
N PHE A 19 2.10 -0.58 -14.19
CA PHE A 19 3.03 -0.83 -15.28
C PHE A 19 3.82 0.40 -15.69
N ASP A 20 3.17 1.55 -15.81
CA ASP A 20 3.84 2.79 -16.22
C ASP A 20 4.86 3.29 -15.18
N ALA A 21 4.62 3.04 -13.90
CA ALA A 21 5.50 3.50 -12.82
C ALA A 21 6.63 2.51 -12.50
N TRP A 22 6.38 1.20 -12.60
CA TRP A 22 7.27 0.17 -12.03
C TRP A 22 7.80 -0.85 -13.02
N SER A 23 7.47 -0.75 -14.29
CA SER A 23 7.96 -1.71 -15.31
C SER A 23 9.46 -1.60 -15.56
N ASP A 24 10.04 -0.45 -15.30
CA ASP A 24 11.48 -0.18 -15.47
C ASP A 24 11.97 -0.58 -16.88
N GLY A 25 11.19 -0.23 -17.89
CA GLY A 25 11.53 -0.52 -19.27
C GLY A 25 11.23 -1.94 -19.75
N LEU A 26 10.71 -2.82 -18.89
CA LEU A 26 10.33 -4.16 -19.28
C LEU A 26 9.12 -4.16 -20.22
N ALA A 27 9.11 -5.09 -21.18
CA ALA A 27 7.92 -5.34 -21.97
C ALA A 27 6.78 -5.80 -21.06
N TYR A 28 5.54 -5.50 -21.45
CA TYR A 28 4.36 -5.78 -20.63
C TYR A 28 4.28 -7.24 -20.16
N GLU A 29 4.48 -8.21 -21.05
CA GLU A 29 4.38 -9.62 -20.66
C GLU A 29 5.47 -10.04 -19.67
N LYS A 30 6.66 -9.49 -19.80
CA LYS A 30 7.76 -9.76 -18.85
C LYS A 30 7.48 -9.12 -17.49
N TYR A 31 6.96 -7.90 -17.47
CA TYR A 31 6.57 -7.23 -16.25
C TYR A 31 5.48 -8.02 -15.52
N LEU A 32 4.44 -8.41 -16.24
CA LEU A 32 3.32 -9.16 -15.68
C LEU A 32 3.78 -10.50 -15.10
N SER A 33 4.65 -11.22 -15.83
CA SER A 33 5.23 -12.47 -15.37
C SER A 33 6.04 -12.27 -14.08
N ALA A 34 6.84 -11.19 -14.02
CA ALA A 34 7.61 -10.85 -12.81
C ALA A 34 6.70 -10.55 -11.62
N CYS A 35 5.60 -9.82 -11.83
CA CYS A 35 4.63 -9.54 -10.78
C CYS A 35 3.99 -10.83 -10.26
N ARG A 36 3.58 -11.72 -11.15
CA ARG A 36 2.94 -12.99 -10.79
C ARG A 36 3.86 -13.89 -9.97
N SER A 37 5.16 -13.86 -10.23
CA SER A 37 6.15 -14.69 -9.53
C SER A 37 6.81 -13.97 -8.34
N SER A 38 6.45 -12.71 -8.08
CA SER A 38 7.00 -11.95 -6.97
C SER A 38 6.56 -12.54 -5.63
N LYS A 39 7.53 -13.05 -4.87
CA LYS A 39 7.26 -13.58 -3.52
C LYS A 39 6.75 -12.48 -2.58
N LYS A 40 7.25 -11.27 -2.75
CA LYS A 40 6.79 -10.10 -1.99
C LYS A 40 5.30 -9.85 -2.25
N TYR A 41 4.88 -9.84 -3.49
CA TYR A 41 3.47 -9.63 -3.85
C TYR A 41 2.57 -10.78 -3.40
N GLN A 42 3.09 -12.00 -3.37
CA GLN A 42 2.35 -13.16 -2.89
C GLN A 42 2.21 -13.17 -1.36
N ALA A 43 3.13 -12.55 -0.64
CA ALA A 43 3.16 -12.55 0.82
C ALA A 43 2.24 -11.52 1.45
N GLY A 44 1.81 -10.52 0.72
CA GLY A 44 0.92 -9.47 1.21
C GLY A 44 -0.53 -9.71 0.83
N THR A 45 -1.40 -8.83 1.32
CA THR A 45 -2.82 -8.82 1.00
C THR A 45 -3.12 -7.59 0.15
N TRP A 46 -3.65 -7.79 -1.05
CA TRP A 46 -4.03 -6.70 -1.93
C TRP A 46 -5.42 -6.19 -1.58
N TYR A 47 -5.55 -4.87 -1.48
CA TYR A 47 -6.82 -4.18 -1.25
C TYR A 47 -7.15 -3.29 -2.43
N VAL A 48 -8.44 -3.19 -2.72
CA VAL A 48 -8.95 -2.37 -3.82
C VAL A 48 -10.06 -1.46 -3.34
N LEU A 49 -10.10 -0.27 -3.92
CA LEU A 49 -11.23 0.64 -3.81
C LEU A 49 -12.10 0.42 -5.04
N ILE A 50 -13.35 0.05 -4.83
CA ILE A 50 -14.27 -0.36 -5.90
C ILE A 50 -15.46 0.57 -5.99
N GLU A 51 -15.82 0.91 -7.22
CA GLU A 51 -17.08 1.58 -7.53
C GLU A 51 -17.58 1.09 -8.90
N ASN A 52 -18.85 0.70 -8.98
CA ASN A 52 -19.46 0.19 -10.22
C ASN A 52 -18.62 -0.93 -10.85
N GLU A 53 -18.13 -1.86 -10.02
CA GLU A 53 -17.31 -3.01 -10.42
C GLU A 53 -15.94 -2.61 -11.03
N GLN A 54 -15.56 -1.34 -10.91
CA GLN A 54 -14.27 -0.85 -11.37
C GLN A 54 -13.30 -0.65 -10.22
N ILE A 55 -12.04 -0.98 -10.45
CA ILE A 55 -10.95 -0.72 -9.50
C ILE A 55 -10.51 0.73 -9.67
N LEU A 56 -10.77 1.55 -8.65
CA LEU A 56 -10.38 2.96 -8.64
C LEU A 56 -8.96 3.18 -8.15
N SER A 57 -8.47 2.32 -7.26
CA SER A 57 -7.12 2.37 -6.73
C SER A 57 -6.81 1.06 -6.02
N SER A 58 -5.54 0.72 -5.85
CA SER A 58 -5.10 -0.50 -5.18
C SER A 58 -3.84 -0.27 -4.37
N LEU A 59 -3.63 -1.09 -3.34
CA LEU A 59 -2.40 -1.15 -2.57
C LEU A 59 -2.24 -2.55 -1.98
N ILE A 60 -1.03 -2.86 -1.49
CA ILE A 60 -0.76 -4.12 -0.80
C ILE A 60 -0.47 -3.84 0.68
N VAL A 61 -0.93 -4.73 1.56
CA VAL A 61 -0.71 -4.66 3.00
C VAL A 61 0.14 -5.86 3.43
N TYR A 62 1.17 -5.59 4.24
CA TYR A 62 2.06 -6.61 4.80
C TYR A 62 1.93 -6.65 6.32
N GLN A 63 2.13 -7.83 6.90
CA GLN A 63 2.31 -8.02 8.35
C GLN A 63 3.26 -9.21 8.58
N ASP A 64 3.94 -9.19 9.73
CA ASP A 64 4.83 -10.28 10.15
C ASP A 64 6.04 -10.52 9.22
N LEU A 65 6.36 -9.54 8.38
CA LEU A 65 7.44 -9.59 7.40
C LEU A 65 8.24 -8.28 7.47
N PHE A 66 9.40 -8.26 6.83
CA PHE A 66 10.25 -7.06 6.69
C PHE A 66 10.63 -6.39 8.01
N GLY A 67 10.66 -7.14 9.11
CA GLY A 67 10.93 -6.57 10.43
C GLY A 67 9.76 -5.83 11.06
N LEU A 68 8.57 -5.95 10.49
CA LEU A 68 7.35 -5.41 11.10
C LEU A 68 7.03 -6.20 12.38
N LYS A 69 6.90 -5.48 13.49
CA LYS A 69 6.61 -6.07 14.81
C LYS A 69 5.12 -6.35 14.95
N ASP A 70 4.76 -7.10 15.99
CA ASP A 70 3.35 -7.37 16.30
C ASP A 70 2.55 -6.07 16.38
N GLY A 71 1.42 -6.07 15.69
CA GLY A 71 0.55 -4.89 15.60
C GLY A 71 0.99 -3.87 14.57
N CYS A 72 2.16 -4.03 13.94
CA CYS A 72 2.64 -3.14 12.90
C CYS A 72 2.37 -3.72 11.52
N PHE A 73 1.77 -2.92 10.66
CA PHE A 73 1.47 -3.27 9.28
C PHE A 73 2.28 -2.37 8.34
N GLY A 74 2.52 -2.85 7.13
CA GLY A 74 3.14 -2.04 6.08
C GLY A 74 2.20 -1.89 4.91
N ILE A 75 2.20 -0.75 4.24
CA ILE A 75 1.48 -0.57 2.98
C ILE A 75 2.46 -0.23 1.87
N GLY A 76 2.21 -0.76 0.68
CA GLY A 76 3.07 -0.55 -0.47
C GLY A 76 2.32 -0.61 -1.77
N SER A 77 3.03 -0.36 -2.86
CA SER A 77 2.54 -0.47 -4.23
C SER A 77 1.18 0.21 -4.45
N LEU A 78 1.03 1.41 -3.89
CA LEU A 78 -0.17 2.23 -4.09
C LEU A 78 -0.21 2.71 -5.54
N ALA A 79 -1.29 2.43 -6.23
CA ALA A 79 -1.46 2.84 -7.62
C ALA A 79 -2.92 3.12 -7.94
N THR A 80 -3.11 4.10 -8.84
CA THR A 80 -4.42 4.50 -9.36
C THR A 80 -4.36 4.44 -10.88
N PRO A 81 -5.34 3.80 -11.55
CA PRO A 81 -5.40 3.82 -13.01
C PRO A 81 -5.34 5.25 -13.55
N GLU A 82 -4.64 5.42 -14.67
CA GLU A 82 -4.40 6.75 -15.25
C GLU A 82 -5.68 7.57 -15.41
N SER A 83 -6.75 6.94 -15.89
CA SER A 83 -8.04 7.61 -16.12
C SER A 83 -8.73 8.08 -14.83
N PHE A 84 -8.30 7.58 -13.67
CA PHE A 84 -8.88 7.92 -12.37
C PHE A 84 -7.98 8.79 -11.50
N ARG A 85 -6.80 9.18 -11.99
CA ARG A 85 -5.85 10.01 -11.23
C ARG A 85 -6.37 11.44 -11.05
N GLY A 86 -5.92 12.07 -9.97
CA GLY A 86 -6.29 13.45 -9.65
C GLY A 86 -7.69 13.63 -9.08
N LYS A 87 -8.33 12.55 -8.65
CA LYS A 87 -9.71 12.56 -8.11
C LYS A 87 -9.78 12.21 -6.62
N GLY A 88 -8.63 12.00 -5.97
CA GLY A 88 -8.59 11.70 -4.54
C GLY A 88 -8.79 10.24 -4.18
N TYR A 89 -8.83 9.32 -5.13
CA TYR A 89 -9.09 7.90 -4.84
C TYR A 89 -7.97 7.23 -4.05
N ALA A 90 -6.71 7.60 -4.29
CA ALA A 90 -5.60 7.07 -3.49
C ALA A 90 -5.73 7.46 -2.01
N SER A 91 -6.09 8.72 -1.74
CA SER A 91 -6.35 9.19 -0.39
C SER A 91 -7.51 8.45 0.26
N ASP A 92 -8.61 8.27 -0.48
CA ASP A 92 -9.77 7.52 0.01
C ASP A 92 -9.39 6.09 0.36
N LEU A 93 -8.63 5.43 -0.52
CA LEU A 93 -8.17 4.06 -0.27
C LEU A 93 -7.32 3.96 1.00
N ILE A 94 -6.33 4.84 1.15
CA ILE A 94 -5.46 4.83 2.33
C ILE A 94 -6.29 5.06 3.61
N ASN A 95 -7.20 6.02 3.61
CA ASN A 95 -8.03 6.31 4.77
C ASN A 95 -8.92 5.12 5.15
N LEU A 96 -9.50 4.44 4.17
CA LEU A 96 -10.32 3.26 4.43
C LEU A 96 -9.50 2.08 4.94
N VAL A 97 -8.31 1.85 4.37
CA VAL A 97 -7.39 0.81 4.84
C VAL A 97 -6.95 1.10 6.27
N LYS A 98 -6.56 2.34 6.58
CA LYS A 98 -6.20 2.74 7.95
C LYS A 98 -7.34 2.44 8.92
N ALA A 99 -8.55 2.86 8.58
CA ALA A 99 -9.71 2.63 9.45
C ALA A 99 -9.95 1.14 9.69
N ASP A 100 -9.86 0.33 8.65
CA ASP A 100 -10.03 -1.13 8.76
C ASP A 100 -8.94 -1.77 9.62
N LEU A 101 -7.68 -1.45 9.37
CA LEU A 101 -6.56 -2.04 10.11
C LEU A 101 -6.65 -1.67 11.60
N PHE A 102 -6.88 -0.39 11.93
CA PHE A 102 -6.95 0.04 13.32
C PHE A 102 -8.19 -0.48 14.05
N ALA A 103 -9.33 -0.57 13.38
CA ALA A 103 -10.57 -0.98 14.04
C ALA A 103 -10.71 -2.52 14.12
N ASN A 104 -10.23 -3.26 13.14
CA ASN A 104 -10.57 -4.67 12.97
C ASN A 104 -9.40 -5.64 13.04
N GLN A 105 -8.15 -5.17 13.00
CA GLN A 105 -6.97 -6.02 12.85
C GLN A 105 -5.92 -5.84 13.95
N ASN A 106 -6.31 -5.24 15.06
CA ASN A 106 -5.41 -4.97 16.19
C ASN A 106 -4.14 -4.21 15.77
N CYS A 107 -4.25 -3.33 14.79
CA CYS A 107 -3.14 -2.54 14.29
C CYS A 107 -2.79 -1.43 15.28
N THR A 108 -1.50 -1.27 15.57
CA THR A 108 -0.99 -0.17 16.41
C THR A 108 -0.25 0.86 15.59
N ALA A 109 0.33 0.49 14.46
CA ALA A 109 1.00 1.42 13.55
C ALA A 109 1.04 0.87 12.13
N ILE A 110 1.01 1.78 11.16
CA ILE A 110 1.15 1.45 9.73
C ILE A 110 2.39 2.14 9.20
N PHE A 111 3.29 1.39 8.57
CA PHE A 111 4.52 1.90 7.98
C PHE A 111 4.44 1.91 6.46
N LEU A 112 5.17 2.83 5.83
CA LEU A 112 5.40 2.83 4.40
C LEU A 112 6.79 3.35 4.10
N HIS A 113 7.31 2.98 2.93
CA HIS A 113 8.56 3.52 2.41
C HIS A 113 8.25 4.37 1.20
N SER A 114 8.72 5.61 1.19
CA SER A 114 8.57 6.51 0.05
C SER A 114 9.70 7.53 0.03
N ASP A 115 10.38 7.65 -1.09
CA ASP A 115 11.39 8.68 -1.31
C ASP A 115 10.77 9.96 -1.91
N ILE A 116 9.48 9.92 -2.27
CA ILE A 116 8.71 11.05 -2.79
C ILE A 116 7.34 11.08 -2.12
N GLY A 117 6.64 12.20 -2.24
CA GLY A 117 5.24 12.27 -1.81
C GLY A 117 5.03 12.35 -0.31
N HIS A 118 6.06 12.71 0.48
CA HIS A 118 5.92 12.81 1.93
C HIS A 118 4.78 13.76 2.35
N GLN A 119 4.58 14.86 1.63
CA GLN A 119 3.48 15.78 1.91
C GLN A 119 2.12 15.11 1.75
N PHE A 120 1.96 14.30 0.70
CA PHE A 120 0.74 13.56 0.46
C PHE A 120 0.40 12.65 1.66
N TYR A 121 1.37 11.87 2.11
CA TYR A 121 1.18 10.96 3.24
C TYR A 121 1.04 11.70 4.57
N SER A 122 1.74 12.81 4.76
CA SER A 122 1.61 13.64 5.98
C SER A 122 0.18 14.13 6.18
N ARG A 123 -0.50 14.51 5.09
CA ARG A 123 -1.91 14.93 5.15
C ARG A 123 -2.84 13.80 5.55
N LEU A 124 -2.40 12.55 5.39
CA LEU A 124 -3.16 11.35 5.76
C LEU A 124 -2.77 10.80 7.13
N GLY A 125 -2.01 11.58 7.91
CA GLY A 125 -1.65 11.20 9.28
C GLY A 125 -0.36 10.41 9.42
N PHE A 126 0.46 10.33 8.39
CA PHE A 126 1.77 9.67 8.46
C PHE A 126 2.84 10.66 8.91
N ILE A 127 3.77 10.19 9.73
CA ILE A 127 4.86 10.95 10.31
C ILE A 127 6.17 10.51 9.64
N THR A 128 6.96 11.47 9.17
CA THR A 128 8.26 11.19 8.58
C THR A 128 9.28 10.81 9.66
N ILE A 129 10.00 9.71 9.43
CA ILE A 129 11.13 9.33 10.28
C ILE A 129 12.36 10.09 9.78
N GLU A 130 12.96 10.89 10.67
CA GLU A 130 14.11 11.71 10.31
C GLU A 130 15.28 10.84 9.81
N GLY A 131 15.86 11.23 8.68
CA GLY A 131 16.98 10.50 8.09
C GLY A 131 16.61 9.24 7.32
N ALA A 132 15.33 8.97 7.12
CA ALA A 132 14.85 7.78 6.42
C ALA A 132 13.75 8.12 5.41
N ASN A 133 13.61 7.27 4.40
CA ASN A 133 12.50 7.34 3.44
C ASN A 133 11.33 6.47 3.93
N CYS A 134 11.10 6.47 5.21
CA CYS A 134 10.08 5.67 5.87
C CYS A 134 9.17 6.59 6.68
N MET A 135 7.88 6.31 6.64
CA MET A 135 6.87 7.05 7.39
C MET A 135 5.99 6.07 8.15
N TYR A 136 5.33 6.53 9.21
CA TYR A 136 4.40 5.70 9.95
C TYR A 136 3.19 6.49 10.42
N ALA A 137 2.05 5.81 10.52
CA ALA A 137 0.84 6.35 11.10
C ALA A 137 0.55 5.57 12.39
N PRO A 138 0.71 6.19 13.58
CA PRO A 138 0.51 5.51 14.85
C PRO A 138 -0.94 5.55 15.31
N SER A 139 -1.33 4.54 16.10
CA SER A 139 -2.49 4.64 16.98
C SER A 139 -2.08 5.39 18.25
N ASP A 140 -3.07 5.73 19.12
CA ASP A 140 -2.81 6.43 20.39
C ASP A 140 -1.91 5.61 21.33
N SER A 141 -1.92 4.28 21.19
CA SER A 141 -1.14 3.39 22.06
C SER A 141 0.27 3.09 21.55
N PHE A 142 0.62 3.56 20.36
CA PHE A 142 1.92 3.25 19.75
C PHE A 142 2.97 4.30 20.13
N SER A 143 4.16 3.83 20.51
CA SER A 143 5.35 4.66 20.68
C SER A 143 6.45 4.14 19.77
N PHE A 144 6.96 5.00 18.89
CA PHE A 144 8.05 4.63 17.98
C PHE A 144 9.34 4.43 18.77
N ASP A 145 9.95 3.24 18.63
CA ASP A 145 11.16 2.86 19.37
C ASP A 145 12.45 3.01 18.55
N GLY A 146 12.37 3.60 17.37
CA GLY A 146 13.52 3.77 16.49
C GLY A 146 13.72 2.62 15.50
N SER A 147 12.99 1.52 15.63
CA SER A 147 13.10 0.39 14.70
C SER A 147 12.37 0.69 13.40
N ILE A 148 13.10 0.65 12.28
CA ILE A 148 12.57 0.88 10.94
C ILE A 148 12.47 -0.47 10.23
N PRO A 149 11.30 -0.85 9.71
CA PRO A 149 11.19 -2.08 8.93
C PRO A 149 12.06 -2.00 7.67
N SER A 150 12.47 -3.15 7.15
CA SER A 150 13.19 -3.17 5.88
C SER A 150 12.26 -2.80 4.73
N TYR A 151 12.83 -2.39 3.62
CA TYR A 151 12.06 -1.93 2.46
C TYR A 151 11.10 -3.01 1.94
N PHE A 152 9.91 -2.56 1.60
CA PHE A 152 8.89 -3.41 1.01
C PHE A 152 8.09 -2.72 -0.08
#